data_3fcf7a97b8a535d2d376b0e8689873d6
#
_entry.id   3fcf7a97b8a535d2d376b0e8689873d6
#
_cell.length_a   1.000
_cell.length_b   1.000
_cell.length_c   1.000
_cell.angle_alpha   90.00
_cell.angle_beta   90.00
_cell.angle_gamma   90.00
#
_symmetry.space_group_name_H-M   'P 1'
#
loop_
_entity.id
_entity.type
_entity.pdbx_description
1 polymer ?
#
loop_
_entity_poly.entity_id
_entity_poly.type
_entity_poly.pdbx_seq_one_letter_code
_entity_poly.pdbx_strand_id
1 'polypeptide(L)'
;AGNIIVTGREGSGKTKLSEGLIKALCKERQMQGAKVAYLEADELNKKDPAAVVDKLSGGFLVVEHAGALEEAVVENMSKAMEFKTNRLTVILEDLKPGIRELEEKYPEFMKKFDSRIVIPVFTNDELVSFAKTYAKELGYKIDDMAVLALYTLIGDNQNEENPVSIGMVREMMDEAIKKASKKGRRPGRRVSKRHLDESGRIMIYEKDFDI
;
A
#
# COMPACT_ATOMS: atom_id res chain seq x y z
N ALA A 1 -2.27 -19.66 -4.32
CA ALA A 1 -2.40 -18.36 -4.93
C ALA A 1 -1.47 -18.27 -6.13
N GLY A 2 -2.01 -17.85 -7.24
CA GLY A 2 -1.27 -17.69 -8.50
C GLY A 2 -0.56 -16.35 -8.60
N ASN A 3 -0.39 -15.87 -9.82
CA ASN A 3 0.20 -14.58 -10.09
C ASN A 3 -0.80 -13.45 -9.83
N ILE A 4 -0.29 -12.27 -9.51
CA ILE A 4 -1.10 -11.16 -8.97
C ILE A 4 -0.90 -9.91 -9.82
N ILE A 5 -1.97 -9.17 -10.05
CA ILE A 5 -1.95 -7.81 -10.61
C ILE A 5 -2.29 -6.83 -9.50
N VAL A 6 -1.48 -5.82 -9.33
CA VAL A 6 -1.70 -4.70 -8.42
C VAL A 6 -1.84 -3.42 -9.22
N THR A 7 -3.01 -2.79 -9.14
CA THR A 7 -3.25 -1.49 -9.79
C THR A 7 -3.48 -0.41 -8.76
N GLY A 8 -3.00 0.78 -9.06
CA GLY A 8 -3.16 1.96 -8.22
C GLY A 8 -2.56 3.17 -8.92
N ARG A 9 -2.88 4.36 -8.46
CA ARG A 9 -2.27 5.60 -8.94
C ARG A 9 -0.77 5.62 -8.63
N GLU A 10 -0.04 6.49 -9.30
CA GLU A 10 1.35 6.79 -8.95
C GLU A 10 1.44 7.19 -7.48
N GLY A 11 2.46 6.69 -6.77
CA GLY A 11 2.63 6.95 -5.34
C GLY A 11 1.58 6.34 -4.40
N SER A 12 0.64 5.53 -4.88
CA SER A 12 -0.42 4.91 -4.05
C SER A 12 0.07 3.80 -3.11
N GLY A 13 1.34 3.41 -3.22
CA GLY A 13 1.94 2.36 -2.39
C GLY A 13 1.82 0.95 -2.98
N LYS A 14 1.78 0.81 -4.30
CA LYS A 14 1.74 -0.51 -4.99
C LYS A 14 2.87 -1.42 -4.53
N THR A 15 4.10 -0.95 -4.58
CA THR A 15 5.29 -1.73 -4.19
C THR A 15 5.27 -2.10 -2.70
N LYS A 16 4.85 -1.18 -1.83
CA LYS A 16 4.69 -1.46 -0.40
C LYS A 16 3.62 -2.53 -0.14
N LEU A 17 2.53 -2.51 -0.92
CA LEU A 17 1.52 -3.56 -0.86
C LEU A 17 2.08 -4.91 -1.32
N SER A 18 2.81 -4.94 -2.43
CA SER A 18 3.46 -6.16 -2.94
C SER A 18 4.44 -6.75 -1.94
N GLU A 19 5.23 -5.93 -1.26
CA GLU A 19 6.09 -6.38 -0.15
C GLU A 19 5.29 -7.05 0.97
N GLY A 20 4.17 -6.44 1.36
CA GLY A 20 3.27 -7.00 2.37
C GLY A 20 2.66 -8.33 1.93
N LEU A 21 2.23 -8.43 0.68
CA LEU A 21 1.71 -9.67 0.08
C LEU A 21 2.76 -10.78 0.06
N ILE A 22 3.99 -10.47 -0.35
CA ILE A 22 5.10 -11.44 -0.36
C ILE A 22 5.37 -11.96 1.05
N LYS A 23 5.44 -11.08 2.04
CA LYS A 23 5.61 -11.48 3.45
C LYS A 23 4.48 -12.40 3.93
N ALA A 24 3.23 -12.08 3.60
CA ALA A 24 2.07 -12.89 3.96
C ALA A 24 2.11 -14.27 3.28
N LEU A 25 2.41 -14.32 1.97
CA LEU A 25 2.52 -15.56 1.21
C LEU A 25 3.68 -16.43 1.70
N CYS A 26 4.83 -15.84 2.03
CA CYS A 26 5.96 -16.57 2.62
C CYS A 26 5.57 -17.22 3.95
N LYS A 27 4.83 -16.49 4.79
CA LYS A 27 4.33 -17.01 6.07
C LYS A 27 3.33 -18.14 5.88
N GLU A 28 2.35 -17.94 4.99
CA GLU A 28 1.32 -18.95 4.69
C GLU A 28 1.91 -20.24 4.14
N ARG A 29 2.86 -20.12 3.22
CA ARG A 29 3.51 -21.26 2.55
C ARG A 29 4.69 -21.83 3.33
N GLN A 30 4.99 -21.30 4.50
CA GLN A 30 6.13 -21.68 5.35
C GLN A 30 7.48 -21.60 4.60
N MET A 31 7.62 -20.59 3.72
CA MET A 31 8.82 -20.37 2.94
C MET A 31 9.84 -19.58 3.73
N GLN A 32 11.09 -20.08 3.77
CA GLN A 32 12.22 -19.36 4.35
C GLN A 32 13.23 -19.03 3.24
N GLY A 33 13.73 -17.78 3.25
CA GLY A 33 14.78 -17.37 2.33
C GLY A 33 14.35 -17.30 0.86
N ALA A 34 13.06 -17.02 0.58
CA ALA A 34 12.58 -16.84 -0.79
C ALA A 34 13.31 -15.68 -1.47
N LYS A 35 13.75 -15.90 -2.71
CA LYS A 35 14.35 -14.87 -3.55
C LYS A 35 13.25 -13.91 -4.02
N VAL A 36 13.50 -12.63 -3.92
CA VAL A 36 12.59 -11.57 -4.39
C VAL A 36 13.36 -10.61 -5.27
N ALA A 37 12.83 -10.28 -6.44
CA ALA A 37 13.35 -9.21 -7.28
C ALA A 37 12.24 -8.21 -7.59
N TYR A 38 12.60 -6.93 -7.57
CA TYR A 38 11.80 -5.80 -8.02
C TYR A 38 12.48 -5.23 -9.25
N LEU A 39 11.82 -5.26 -10.38
CA LEU A 39 12.35 -4.78 -11.65
C LEU A 39 11.33 -3.84 -12.32
N GLU A 40 11.82 -2.72 -12.81
CA GLU A 40 11.09 -1.92 -13.77
C GLU A 40 10.89 -2.71 -15.08
N ALA A 41 9.76 -2.52 -15.76
CA ALA A 41 9.54 -3.16 -17.05
C ALA A 41 10.66 -2.86 -18.06
N ASP A 42 11.13 -1.61 -18.09
CA ASP A 42 12.26 -1.19 -18.96
C ASP A 42 13.57 -1.92 -18.64
N GLU A 43 13.79 -2.28 -17.40
CA GLU A 43 14.95 -3.10 -17.02
C GLU A 43 14.77 -4.55 -17.45
N LEU A 44 13.57 -5.09 -17.28
CA LEU A 44 13.26 -6.45 -17.69
C LEU A 44 13.33 -6.60 -19.21
N ASN A 45 12.93 -5.58 -19.97
CA ASN A 45 13.05 -5.53 -21.44
C ASN A 45 14.51 -5.68 -21.94
N LYS A 46 15.49 -5.37 -21.11
CA LYS A 46 16.94 -5.48 -21.41
C LYS A 46 17.58 -6.79 -20.93
N LYS A 47 16.79 -7.65 -20.29
CA LYS A 47 17.26 -8.92 -19.73
C LYS A 47 16.67 -10.11 -20.48
N ASP A 48 17.29 -11.27 -20.31
CA ASP A 48 16.68 -12.53 -20.72
C ASP A 48 15.63 -12.95 -19.66
N PRO A 49 14.33 -12.93 -19.99
CA PRO A 49 13.29 -13.28 -19.05
C PRO A 49 13.38 -14.71 -18.52
N ALA A 50 13.82 -15.66 -19.33
CA ALA A 50 14.01 -17.05 -18.91
C ALA A 50 15.08 -17.17 -17.82
N ALA A 51 16.21 -16.48 -17.98
CA ALA A 51 17.26 -16.44 -16.97
C ALA A 51 16.80 -15.78 -15.66
N VAL A 52 15.97 -14.73 -15.74
CA VAL A 52 15.38 -14.08 -14.56
C VAL A 52 14.45 -15.04 -13.83
N VAL A 53 13.56 -15.72 -14.54
CA VAL A 53 12.62 -16.69 -13.99
C VAL A 53 13.35 -17.86 -13.32
N ASP A 54 14.37 -18.41 -13.97
CA ASP A 54 15.17 -19.52 -13.42
C ASP A 54 15.91 -19.11 -12.14
N LYS A 55 16.50 -17.91 -12.14
CA LYS A 55 17.23 -17.37 -10.98
C LYS A 55 16.34 -17.16 -9.77
N LEU A 56 15.07 -16.83 -9.98
CA LEU A 56 14.07 -16.57 -8.96
C LEU A 56 13.18 -17.78 -8.67
N SER A 57 13.52 -18.95 -9.17
CA SER A 57 12.73 -20.16 -8.96
C SER A 57 12.34 -20.35 -7.50
N GLY A 58 11.06 -20.58 -7.26
CA GLY A 58 10.47 -20.70 -5.92
C GLY A 58 10.26 -19.38 -5.18
N GLY A 59 10.60 -18.25 -5.79
CA GLY A 59 10.51 -16.91 -5.20
C GLY A 59 9.45 -16.02 -5.83
N PHE A 60 9.75 -14.72 -5.87
CA PHE A 60 8.85 -13.68 -6.34
C PHE A 60 9.54 -12.72 -7.29
N LEU A 61 8.83 -12.33 -8.34
CA LEU A 61 9.21 -11.26 -9.25
C LEU A 61 8.12 -10.20 -9.23
N VAL A 62 8.48 -8.98 -8.83
CA VAL A 62 7.62 -7.80 -8.95
C VAL A 62 8.07 -6.99 -10.15
N VAL A 63 7.17 -6.75 -11.09
CA VAL A 63 7.42 -5.92 -12.28
C VAL A 63 6.66 -4.62 -12.12
N GLU A 64 7.39 -3.53 -11.96
CA GLU A 64 6.88 -2.17 -11.85
C GLU A 64 6.66 -1.58 -13.25
N HIS A 65 5.65 -0.72 -13.41
CA HIS A 65 5.25 -0.13 -14.70
C HIS A 65 5.07 -1.19 -15.81
N ALA A 66 4.39 -2.26 -15.48
CA ALA A 66 4.27 -3.46 -16.31
C ALA A 66 3.71 -3.20 -17.73
N GLY A 67 2.93 -2.13 -17.92
CA GLY A 67 2.42 -1.72 -19.24
C GLY A 67 3.51 -1.40 -20.25
N ALA A 68 4.74 -1.11 -19.81
CA ALA A 68 5.90 -0.86 -20.66
C ALA A 68 6.63 -2.15 -21.11
N LEU A 69 6.16 -3.34 -20.75
CA LEU A 69 6.73 -4.60 -21.22
C LEU A 69 6.60 -4.74 -22.74
N GLU A 70 7.70 -5.10 -23.39
CA GLU A 70 7.76 -5.33 -24.82
C GLU A 70 7.31 -6.74 -25.21
N GLU A 71 6.79 -6.89 -26.44
CA GLU A 71 6.21 -8.14 -26.94
C GLU A 71 7.14 -9.35 -26.76
N ALA A 72 8.42 -9.23 -27.17
CA ALA A 72 9.38 -10.32 -27.06
C ALA A 72 9.61 -10.76 -25.61
N VAL A 73 9.59 -9.81 -24.66
CA VAL A 73 9.73 -10.09 -23.23
C VAL A 73 8.49 -10.76 -22.67
N VAL A 74 7.30 -10.29 -23.05
CA VAL A 74 6.02 -10.90 -22.66
C VAL A 74 5.91 -12.34 -23.17
N GLU A 75 6.26 -12.61 -24.41
CA GLU A 75 6.25 -13.94 -24.99
C GLU A 75 7.21 -14.90 -24.26
N ASN A 76 8.45 -14.45 -24.01
CA ASN A 76 9.45 -15.26 -23.32
C ASN A 76 9.09 -15.48 -21.84
N MET A 77 8.56 -14.46 -21.16
CA MET A 77 8.00 -14.59 -19.81
C MET A 77 6.86 -15.60 -19.77
N SER A 78 5.92 -15.49 -20.72
CA SER A 78 4.77 -16.38 -20.81
C SER A 78 5.20 -17.84 -20.95
N LYS A 79 6.17 -18.11 -21.82
CA LYS A 79 6.74 -19.46 -22.01
C LYS A 79 7.45 -19.95 -20.74
N ALA A 80 8.29 -19.12 -20.14
CA ALA A 80 9.02 -19.47 -18.92
C ALA A 80 8.08 -19.76 -17.72
N MET A 81 6.96 -19.06 -17.62
CA MET A 81 5.95 -19.25 -16.57
C MET A 81 5.07 -20.50 -16.78
N GLU A 82 5.04 -21.09 -17.97
CA GLU A 82 4.32 -22.35 -18.23
C GLU A 82 4.96 -23.56 -17.53
N PHE A 83 6.25 -23.50 -17.27
CA PHE A 83 6.94 -24.55 -16.54
C PHE A 83 6.62 -24.50 -15.06
N LYS A 84 5.64 -25.30 -14.62
CA LYS A 84 5.17 -25.39 -13.22
C LYS A 84 6.25 -25.75 -12.20
N THR A 85 7.43 -26.18 -12.64
CA THR A 85 8.56 -26.51 -11.79
C THR A 85 9.19 -25.29 -11.13
N ASN A 86 9.00 -24.09 -11.68
CA ASN A 86 9.64 -22.88 -11.18
C ASN A 86 9.04 -22.36 -9.88
N ARG A 87 7.75 -22.65 -9.63
CA ARG A 87 6.99 -22.14 -8.45
C ARG A 87 7.14 -20.64 -8.22
N LEU A 88 7.47 -19.89 -9.27
CA LEU A 88 7.62 -18.44 -9.22
C LEU A 88 6.24 -17.79 -9.12
N THR A 89 6.11 -16.82 -8.25
CA THR A 89 4.97 -15.90 -8.22
C THR A 89 5.37 -14.59 -8.84
N VAL A 90 4.66 -14.16 -9.87
CA VAL A 90 4.85 -12.86 -10.53
C VAL A 90 3.77 -11.89 -10.09
N ILE A 91 4.18 -10.70 -9.72
CA ILE A 91 3.30 -9.57 -9.38
C ILE A 91 3.55 -8.47 -10.40
N LEU A 92 2.52 -8.09 -11.14
CA LEU A 92 2.57 -6.94 -12.06
C LEU A 92 1.96 -5.73 -11.36
N GLU A 93 2.70 -4.63 -11.37
CA GLU A 93 2.26 -3.34 -10.83
C GLU A 93 2.16 -2.32 -11.95
N ASP A 94 1.03 -1.63 -12.04
CA ASP A 94 0.89 -0.47 -12.92
C ASP A 94 -0.35 0.35 -12.57
N LEU A 95 -0.53 1.45 -13.30
CA LEU A 95 -1.76 2.18 -13.41
C LEU A 95 -2.80 1.33 -14.15
N LYS A 96 -4.07 1.57 -13.89
CA LYS A 96 -5.16 0.87 -14.56
C LYS A 96 -5.08 0.89 -16.11
N PRO A 97 -4.73 2.03 -16.75
CA PRO A 97 -4.53 2.04 -18.21
C PRO A 97 -3.42 1.12 -18.71
N GLY A 98 -2.28 1.06 -18.01
CA GLY A 98 -1.16 0.18 -18.37
C GLY A 98 -1.54 -1.31 -18.31
N ILE A 99 -2.26 -1.73 -17.29
CA ILE A 99 -2.76 -3.11 -17.20
C ILE A 99 -3.80 -3.41 -18.30
N ARG A 100 -4.69 -2.46 -18.59
CA ARG A 100 -5.66 -2.61 -19.68
C ARG A 100 -4.96 -2.79 -21.03
N GLU A 101 -3.91 -2.03 -21.30
CA GLU A 101 -3.12 -2.17 -22.53
C GLU A 101 -2.50 -3.56 -22.65
N LEU A 102 -1.95 -4.11 -21.56
CA LEU A 102 -1.44 -5.49 -21.53
C LEU A 102 -2.54 -6.52 -21.81
N GLU A 103 -3.73 -6.32 -21.27
CA GLU A 103 -4.89 -7.20 -21.49
C GLU A 103 -5.34 -7.22 -22.96
N GLU A 104 -5.31 -6.07 -23.60
CA GLU A 104 -5.68 -5.92 -25.01
C GLU A 104 -4.61 -6.52 -25.95
N LYS A 105 -3.34 -6.29 -25.66
CA LYS A 105 -2.22 -6.77 -26.50
C LYS A 105 -1.85 -8.22 -26.27
N TYR A 106 -1.89 -8.68 -25.01
CA TYR A 106 -1.36 -9.99 -24.59
C TYR A 106 -2.35 -10.76 -23.70
N PRO A 107 -3.56 -11.07 -24.20
CA PRO A 107 -4.61 -11.69 -23.38
C PRO A 107 -4.20 -13.06 -22.83
N GLU A 108 -3.44 -13.85 -23.56
CA GLU A 108 -3.00 -15.19 -23.10
C GLU A 108 -1.99 -15.09 -21.95
N PHE A 109 -1.09 -14.10 -21.98
CA PHE A 109 -0.18 -13.81 -20.89
C PHE A 109 -0.96 -13.36 -19.64
N MET A 110 -1.93 -12.47 -19.81
CA MET A 110 -2.71 -11.90 -18.70
C MET A 110 -3.65 -12.94 -18.06
N LYS A 111 -4.04 -13.98 -18.72
CA LYS A 111 -4.78 -15.11 -18.14
C LYS A 111 -4.01 -15.90 -17.07
N LYS A 112 -2.68 -15.74 -17.01
CA LYS A 112 -1.83 -16.35 -15.98
C LYS A 112 -1.93 -15.63 -14.63
N PHE A 113 -2.59 -14.47 -14.60
CA PHE A 113 -2.79 -13.63 -13.42
C PHE A 113 -4.24 -13.76 -12.96
N ASP A 114 -4.47 -14.62 -11.98
CA ASP A 114 -5.79 -14.97 -11.48
C ASP A 114 -6.26 -14.08 -10.31
N SER A 115 -5.36 -13.32 -9.72
CA SER A 115 -5.64 -12.44 -8.59
C SER A 115 -5.41 -10.98 -8.96
N ARG A 116 -6.36 -10.11 -8.58
CA ARG A 116 -6.28 -8.66 -8.82
C ARG A 116 -6.54 -7.89 -7.55
N ILE A 117 -5.69 -6.93 -7.30
CA ILE A 117 -5.83 -5.99 -6.18
C ILE A 117 -5.81 -4.58 -6.75
N VAL A 118 -6.83 -3.81 -6.40
CA VAL A 118 -6.93 -2.40 -6.75
C VAL A 118 -6.74 -1.57 -5.50
N ILE A 119 -5.75 -0.67 -5.49
CA ILE A 119 -5.56 0.27 -4.39
C ILE A 119 -6.54 1.42 -4.60
N PRO A 120 -7.50 1.62 -3.68
CA PRO A 120 -8.49 2.67 -3.81
C PRO A 120 -7.85 4.04 -3.58
N VAL A 121 -8.42 5.08 -4.22
CA VAL A 121 -8.15 6.48 -3.89
C VAL A 121 -9.27 6.98 -3.00
N PHE A 122 -8.90 7.56 -1.86
CA PHE A 122 -9.84 8.08 -0.89
C PHE A 122 -10.01 9.59 -1.05
N THR A 123 -11.24 10.07 -0.87
CA THR A 123 -11.53 11.51 -0.73
C THR A 123 -11.04 12.00 0.63
N ASN A 124 -10.89 13.32 0.77
CA ASN A 124 -10.52 13.92 2.06
C ASN A 124 -11.57 13.59 3.15
N ASP A 125 -12.85 13.54 2.79
CA ASP A 125 -13.93 13.16 3.72
C ASP A 125 -13.80 11.70 4.20
N GLU A 126 -13.48 10.79 3.30
CA GLU A 126 -13.24 9.38 3.64
C GLU A 126 -12.02 9.22 4.55
N LEU A 127 -10.94 9.97 4.27
CA LEU A 127 -9.73 9.97 5.09
C LEU A 127 -9.98 10.53 6.50
N VAL A 128 -10.74 11.60 6.61
CA VAL A 128 -11.14 12.17 7.90
C VAL A 128 -12.09 11.24 8.65
N SER A 129 -13.04 10.61 7.96
CA SER A 129 -13.90 9.57 8.54
C SER A 129 -13.10 8.40 9.12
N PHE A 130 -12.10 7.93 8.38
CA PHE A 130 -11.17 6.93 8.87
C PHE A 130 -10.46 7.40 10.14
N ALA A 131 -9.91 8.61 10.14
CA ALA A 131 -9.22 9.17 11.31
C ALA A 131 -10.10 9.23 12.56
N LYS A 132 -11.36 9.63 12.40
CA LYS A 132 -12.34 9.66 13.51
C LYS A 132 -12.60 8.25 14.06
N THR A 133 -12.79 7.28 13.18
CA THR A 133 -13.03 5.89 13.58
C THR A 133 -11.81 5.30 14.27
N TYR A 134 -10.63 5.52 13.71
CA TYR A 134 -9.35 5.08 14.28
C TYR A 134 -9.12 5.65 15.69
N ALA A 135 -9.32 6.96 15.86
CA ALA A 135 -9.23 7.60 17.16
C ALA A 135 -10.22 6.99 18.17
N LYS A 136 -11.49 6.79 17.75
CA LYS A 136 -12.53 6.21 18.58
C LYS A 136 -12.18 4.80 19.08
N GLU A 137 -11.67 3.96 18.21
CA GLU A 137 -11.25 2.58 18.55
C GLU A 137 -10.12 2.56 19.58
N LEU A 138 -9.27 3.58 19.58
CA LEU A 138 -8.17 3.74 20.53
C LEU A 138 -8.55 4.52 21.81
N GLY A 139 -9.81 4.88 21.98
CA GLY A 139 -10.30 5.62 23.16
C GLY A 139 -10.09 7.13 23.09
N TYR A 140 -9.97 7.70 21.90
CA TYR A 140 -9.80 9.12 21.64
C TYR A 140 -10.98 9.71 20.88
N LYS A 141 -11.12 11.04 20.95
CA LYS A 141 -12.05 11.82 20.13
C LYS A 141 -11.32 13.05 19.58
N ILE A 142 -11.52 13.33 18.31
CA ILE A 142 -10.98 14.52 17.66
C ILE A 142 -11.92 15.68 17.91
N ASP A 143 -11.43 16.77 18.49
CA ASP A 143 -12.19 18.02 18.67
C ASP A 143 -12.59 18.62 17.31
N ASP A 144 -13.69 19.36 17.26
CA ASP A 144 -14.21 19.91 15.99
C ASP A 144 -13.21 20.84 15.29
N MET A 145 -12.47 21.66 16.03
CA MET A 145 -11.41 22.48 15.45
C MET A 145 -10.24 21.64 14.95
N ALA A 146 -9.92 20.57 15.67
CA ALA A 146 -8.89 19.62 15.25
C ALA A 146 -9.30 18.84 13.99
N VAL A 147 -10.59 18.58 13.78
CA VAL A 147 -11.10 18.01 12.53
C VAL A 147 -10.82 18.94 11.35
N LEU A 148 -11.06 20.25 11.50
CA LEU A 148 -10.74 21.24 10.46
C LEU A 148 -9.24 21.30 10.19
N ALA A 149 -8.42 21.27 11.23
CA ALA A 149 -6.98 21.19 11.11
C ALA A 149 -6.52 19.93 10.34
N LEU A 150 -7.13 18.78 10.62
CA LEU A 150 -6.85 17.53 9.91
C LEU A 150 -7.24 17.62 8.43
N TYR A 151 -8.37 18.22 8.08
CA TYR A 151 -8.74 18.49 6.68
C TYR A 151 -7.69 19.33 5.96
N THR A 152 -7.20 20.38 6.61
CA THR A 152 -6.13 21.24 6.07
C THR A 152 -4.86 20.43 5.86
N LEU A 153 -4.42 19.69 6.87
CA LEU A 153 -3.22 18.86 6.81
C LEU A 153 -3.29 17.80 5.70
N ILE A 154 -4.43 17.14 5.56
CA ILE A 154 -4.67 16.19 4.47
C ILE A 154 -4.65 16.92 3.13
N GLY A 155 -5.35 18.04 3.00
CA GLY A 155 -5.42 18.82 1.77
C GLY A 155 -4.05 19.33 1.31
N ASP A 156 -3.23 19.83 2.22
CA ASP A 156 -1.88 20.34 1.93
C ASP A 156 -0.92 19.22 1.49
N ASN A 157 -1.16 18.00 1.94
CA ASN A 157 -0.39 16.83 1.55
C ASN A 157 -0.95 16.09 0.31
N GLN A 158 -2.14 16.46 -0.17
CA GLN A 158 -2.70 15.87 -1.39
C GLN A 158 -1.90 16.33 -2.62
N ASN A 159 -1.46 15.36 -3.40
CA ASN A 159 -0.79 15.57 -4.66
C ASN A 159 -1.33 14.54 -5.65
N GLU A 160 -1.54 14.94 -6.91
CA GLU A 160 -2.01 14.02 -7.96
C GLU A 160 -1.05 12.84 -8.17
N GLU A 161 0.27 13.11 -8.04
CA GLU A 161 1.31 12.09 -8.18
C GLU A 161 1.44 11.21 -6.93
N ASN A 162 1.11 11.74 -5.77
CA ASN A 162 1.24 11.05 -4.48
C ASN A 162 0.01 11.35 -3.60
N PRO A 163 -1.13 10.71 -3.86
CA PRO A 163 -2.33 10.93 -3.08
C PRO A 163 -2.16 10.46 -1.63
N VAL A 164 -2.78 11.18 -0.70
CA VAL A 164 -2.76 10.81 0.72
C VAL A 164 -3.45 9.45 0.90
N SER A 165 -2.75 8.51 1.52
CA SER A 165 -3.22 7.16 1.80
C SER A 165 -3.77 7.01 3.22
N ILE A 166 -4.52 5.94 3.46
CA ILE A 166 -4.94 5.55 4.82
C ILE A 166 -3.72 5.38 5.75
N GLY A 167 -2.61 4.82 5.23
CA GLY A 167 -1.37 4.66 6.00
C GLY A 167 -0.80 5.99 6.47
N MET A 168 -0.78 7.01 5.61
CA MET A 168 -0.32 8.36 5.96
C MET A 168 -1.23 9.00 7.02
N VAL A 169 -2.54 8.86 6.89
CA VAL A 169 -3.48 9.38 7.90
C VAL A 169 -3.32 8.66 9.24
N ARG A 170 -3.07 7.35 9.22
CA ARG A 170 -2.75 6.60 10.44
C ARG A 170 -1.51 7.13 11.13
N GLU A 171 -0.44 7.40 10.39
CA GLU A 171 0.80 8.00 10.93
C GLU A 171 0.54 9.38 11.55
N MET A 172 -0.21 10.25 10.87
CA MET A 172 -0.64 11.55 11.41
C MET A 172 -1.40 11.40 12.73
N MET A 173 -2.31 10.43 12.77
CA MET A 173 -3.11 10.17 13.97
C MET A 173 -2.27 9.59 15.12
N ASP A 174 -1.35 8.67 14.84
CA ASP A 174 -0.46 8.09 15.84
C ASP A 174 0.43 9.16 16.49
N GLU A 175 0.91 10.11 15.72
CA GLU A 175 1.67 11.27 16.23
C GLU A 175 0.80 12.17 17.10
N ALA A 176 -0.40 12.51 16.65
CA ALA A 176 -1.34 13.33 17.42
C ALA A 176 -1.75 12.65 18.74
N ILE A 177 -2.05 11.35 18.69
CA ILE A 177 -2.38 10.53 19.87
C ILE A 177 -1.19 10.50 20.84
N LYS A 178 0.03 10.33 20.35
CA LYS A 178 1.25 10.34 21.18
C LYS A 178 1.43 11.67 21.89
N LYS A 179 1.14 12.79 21.22
CA LYS A 179 1.20 14.13 21.83
C LYS A 179 0.09 14.33 22.87
N ALA A 180 -1.14 13.94 22.54
CA ALA A 180 -2.29 14.00 23.47
C ALA A 180 -2.02 13.15 24.73
N SER A 181 -1.48 11.95 24.60
CA SER A 181 -1.13 11.04 25.69
C SER A 181 -0.03 11.57 26.60
N LYS A 182 1.01 12.19 26.03
CA LYS A 182 2.13 12.76 26.81
C LYS A 182 1.69 13.89 27.74
N LYS A 183 0.70 14.68 27.33
CA LYS A 183 0.16 15.78 28.15
C LYS A 183 -0.67 15.28 29.33
N GLY A 184 -1.21 14.05 29.26
CA GLY A 184 -1.93 13.40 30.37
C GLY A 184 -1.04 12.67 31.39
N ARG A 185 0.23 12.45 31.09
CA ARG A 185 1.17 11.64 31.92
C ARG A 185 2.19 12.47 32.67
N ARG A 186 1.80 13.56 33.34
CA ARG A 186 2.67 14.13 34.38
C ARG A 186 2.46 13.32 35.67
N PRO A 187 3.51 12.71 36.26
CA PRO A 187 3.40 11.98 37.52
C PRO A 187 2.80 12.92 38.59
N GLY A 188 1.69 12.50 39.20
CA GLY A 188 1.06 13.23 40.30
C GLY A 188 -0.06 14.21 39.94
N ARG A 189 -0.44 14.39 38.67
CA ARG A 189 -1.64 15.16 38.30
C ARG A 189 -2.76 14.23 37.83
N ARG A 190 -3.93 14.31 38.49
CA ARG A 190 -5.17 13.76 37.95
C ARG A 190 -5.36 14.31 36.53
N VAL A 191 -5.66 13.39 35.57
CA VAL A 191 -6.07 13.80 34.20
C VAL A 191 -7.19 14.82 34.37
N SER A 192 -6.94 16.06 33.93
CA SER A 192 -7.93 17.11 34.04
C SER A 192 -9.17 16.69 33.27
N LYS A 193 -10.38 16.81 33.88
CA LYS A 193 -11.67 16.55 33.22
C LYS A 193 -11.85 17.33 31.91
N ARG A 194 -11.04 18.37 31.67
CA ARG A 194 -11.02 19.18 30.45
C ARG A 194 -10.48 18.44 29.20
N HIS A 195 -9.86 17.27 29.38
CA HIS A 195 -9.26 16.48 28.27
C HIS A 195 -10.07 15.22 27.95
N LEU A 196 -11.21 15.02 28.61
CA LEU A 196 -12.10 13.89 28.35
C LEU A 196 -13.42 14.40 27.80
N ASP A 197 -13.98 13.66 26.85
CA ASP A 197 -15.36 13.88 26.41
C ASP A 197 -16.37 13.28 27.44
N GLU A 198 -17.66 13.42 27.17
CA GLU A 198 -18.72 12.88 28.02
C GLU A 198 -18.68 11.36 28.18
N SER A 199 -18.06 10.67 27.22
CA SER A 199 -17.85 9.20 27.21
C SER A 199 -16.52 8.76 27.84
N GLY A 200 -15.73 9.69 28.40
CA GLY A 200 -14.44 9.42 29.00
C GLY A 200 -13.29 9.23 28.01
N ARG A 201 -13.47 9.61 26.73
CA ARG A 201 -12.42 9.55 25.73
C ARG A 201 -11.48 10.73 25.84
N ILE A 202 -10.20 10.50 25.56
CA ILE A 202 -9.19 11.57 25.55
C ILE A 202 -9.39 12.44 24.31
N MET A 203 -9.47 13.75 24.50
CA MET A 203 -9.61 14.71 23.40
C MET A 203 -8.28 14.97 22.69
N ILE A 204 -8.31 14.93 21.36
CA ILE A 204 -7.22 15.37 20.46
C ILE A 204 -7.58 16.76 19.97
N TYR A 205 -6.70 17.73 20.18
CA TYR A 205 -6.88 19.12 19.80
C TYR A 205 -6.00 19.50 18.61
N GLU A 206 -6.30 20.63 17.96
CA GLU A 206 -5.54 21.19 16.84
C GLU A 206 -4.03 21.22 17.10
N LYS A 207 -3.60 21.64 18.29
CA LYS A 207 -2.19 21.66 18.71
C LYS A 207 -1.49 20.31 18.82
N ASP A 208 -2.21 19.23 18.71
CA ASP A 208 -1.65 17.86 18.69
C ASP A 208 -1.28 17.43 17.26
N PHE A 209 -1.80 18.12 16.24
CA PHE A 209 -1.34 18.06 14.88
C PHE A 209 -0.21 19.09 14.66
N ASP A 210 0.79 18.76 13.85
CA ASP A 210 1.84 19.68 13.44
C ASP A 210 1.36 20.52 12.25
N ILE A 211 0.72 21.64 12.54
CA ILE A 211 0.26 22.63 11.55
C ILE A 211 0.98 23.95 11.82
#